data_56538dec00498828a1428262ad1f387d
#
_entry.id   56538dec00498828a1428262ad1f387d
#
_cell.length_a   1.000
_cell.length_b   1.000
_cell.length_c   1.000
_cell.angle_alpha   90.00
_cell.angle_beta   90.00
_cell.angle_gamma   90.00
#
_symmetry.space_group_name_H-M   'P 1'
#
loop_
_entity.id
_entity.type
_entity.pdbx_description
1 polymer ?
#
loop_
_entity_poly.entity_id
_entity_poly.type
_entity_poly.pdbx_seq_one_letter_code
_entity_poly.pdbx_strand_id
1 'polypeptide(L)'
;MQWHSWPILCVSCHIRLNHRLNPHFSLSRRIVRVRVTKQLREQLAISMKTQGEIEAAVCEGMSRFEQEFMGRGPKDIHTHLIGNLLVIRLQGVLTAAEQHLVKTLSPETGRDLLKQVRTHLIETARPMMEQMIEQATGVTVVSLHHDISTATGEEVILFTLVESPHFRDAKR
;
A
#
# COMPACT_ATOMS: atom_id res chain seq x y z
N MET A 1 19.69 -23.85 -27.88
CA MET A 1 19.16 -22.90 -26.89
C MET A 1 17.70 -22.66 -27.26
N GLN A 2 16.77 -23.32 -26.57
CA GLN A 2 15.34 -23.31 -26.91
C GLN A 2 14.63 -22.43 -25.88
N TRP A 3 13.96 -21.40 -26.36
CA TRP A 3 13.07 -20.54 -25.58
C TRP A 3 11.71 -21.24 -25.48
N HIS A 4 11.30 -21.65 -24.28
CA HIS A 4 9.97 -22.16 -24.02
C HIS A 4 9.02 -21.00 -23.76
N SER A 5 8.09 -20.83 -24.73
CA SER A 5 6.93 -19.96 -24.64
C SER A 5 6.00 -20.45 -23.53
N TRP A 6 5.62 -19.57 -22.61
CA TRP A 6 4.53 -19.79 -21.67
C TRP A 6 3.22 -19.27 -22.29
N PRO A 7 2.13 -20.05 -22.29
CA PRO A 7 0.86 -19.58 -22.80
C PRO A 7 0.17 -18.64 -21.81
N ILE A 8 -0.16 -17.47 -22.31
CA ILE A 8 -1.09 -16.52 -21.67
C ILE A 8 -2.46 -17.16 -21.63
N LEU A 9 -2.93 -17.60 -20.48
CA LEU A 9 -4.30 -18.04 -20.26
C LEU A 9 -5.22 -16.82 -20.17
N CYS A 10 -5.75 -16.45 -21.33
CA CYS A 10 -6.89 -15.55 -21.44
C CYS A 10 -8.15 -16.29 -20.95
N VAL A 11 -8.63 -15.99 -19.74
CA VAL A 11 -9.91 -16.51 -19.25
C VAL A 11 -11.04 -15.72 -19.93
N SER A 12 -11.32 -16.10 -21.18
CA SER A 12 -12.49 -15.64 -21.89
C SER A 12 -13.67 -16.51 -21.47
N CYS A 13 -14.59 -15.92 -20.74
CA CYS A 13 -15.82 -16.57 -20.29
C CYS A 13 -16.73 -16.84 -21.52
N HIS A 14 -16.63 -18.03 -22.11
CA HIS A 14 -17.54 -18.48 -23.17
C HIS A 14 -18.83 -19.01 -22.57
N ILE A 15 -19.83 -18.15 -22.46
CA ILE A 15 -21.22 -18.58 -22.25
C ILE A 15 -21.75 -19.05 -23.61
N ARG A 16 -21.81 -20.37 -23.84
CA ARG A 16 -22.58 -20.96 -24.96
C ARG A 16 -24.06 -20.82 -24.64
N LEU A 17 -24.74 -19.90 -25.30
CA LEU A 17 -26.18 -19.83 -25.36
C LEU A 17 -26.68 -20.90 -26.38
N ASN A 18 -27.22 -22.00 -25.86
CA ASN A 18 -27.88 -23.00 -26.64
C ASN A 18 -29.34 -22.56 -26.82
N HIS A 19 -29.67 -21.95 -27.96
CA HIS A 19 -31.04 -21.59 -28.36
C HIS A 19 -31.84 -22.84 -28.69
N ARG A 20 -32.66 -23.34 -27.76
CA ARG A 20 -33.92 -24.06 -28.07
C ARG A 20 -35.06 -23.23 -27.46
N LEU A 21 -35.79 -22.56 -28.33
CA LEU A 21 -36.98 -21.81 -27.99
C LEU A 21 -38.10 -22.76 -27.57
N ASN A 22 -38.50 -22.70 -26.30
CA ASN A 22 -39.69 -23.36 -25.78
C ASN A 22 -40.70 -22.26 -25.36
N PRO A 23 -41.92 -22.18 -25.96
CA PRO A 23 -42.80 -21.01 -25.84
C PRO A 23 -43.64 -20.93 -24.56
N HIS A 24 -43.33 -21.70 -23.51
CA HIS A 24 -43.99 -21.59 -22.21
C HIS A 24 -42.97 -21.38 -21.07
N PHE A 25 -42.24 -20.26 -21.08
CA PHE A 25 -41.38 -19.92 -19.97
C PHE A 25 -41.94 -18.70 -19.24
N SER A 26 -42.69 -18.96 -18.17
CA SER A 26 -43.03 -18.00 -17.15
C SER A 26 -41.73 -17.37 -16.61
N LEU A 27 -41.58 -16.04 -16.76
CA LEU A 27 -40.46 -15.25 -16.24
C LEU A 27 -40.53 -15.21 -14.70
N SER A 28 -40.15 -16.32 -14.06
CA SER A 28 -39.76 -16.30 -12.67
C SER A 28 -38.43 -15.54 -12.57
N ARG A 29 -38.45 -14.34 -12.05
CA ARG A 29 -37.26 -13.54 -11.72
C ARG A 29 -36.43 -14.31 -10.70
N ARG A 30 -35.59 -15.27 -11.13
CA ARG A 30 -34.57 -15.85 -10.31
C ARG A 30 -33.51 -14.78 -10.10
N ILE A 31 -33.56 -14.15 -8.95
CA ILE A 31 -32.45 -13.31 -8.43
C ILE A 31 -31.25 -14.24 -8.30
N VAL A 32 -30.32 -14.15 -9.25
CA VAL A 32 -29.03 -14.83 -9.16
C VAL A 32 -28.27 -14.15 -8.04
N ARG A 33 -28.28 -14.79 -6.87
CA ARG A 33 -27.51 -14.32 -5.70
C ARG A 33 -26.05 -14.64 -5.97
N VAL A 34 -25.34 -13.69 -6.60
CA VAL A 34 -23.89 -13.79 -6.78
C VAL A 34 -23.25 -13.79 -5.42
N ARG A 35 -22.59 -14.89 -5.06
CA ARG A 35 -21.82 -15.01 -3.84
C ARG A 35 -20.52 -14.22 -4.04
N VAL A 36 -20.54 -12.94 -3.64
CA VAL A 36 -19.36 -12.07 -3.68
C VAL A 36 -18.32 -12.62 -2.71
N THR A 37 -17.16 -13.00 -3.24
CA THR A 37 -16.04 -13.49 -2.41
C THR A 37 -15.51 -12.37 -1.51
N LYS A 38 -14.82 -12.72 -0.41
CA LYS A 38 -14.19 -11.75 0.50
C LYS A 38 -13.29 -10.77 -0.28
N GLN A 39 -12.49 -11.30 -1.17
CA GLN A 39 -11.57 -10.55 -2.02
C GLN A 39 -12.27 -9.53 -2.94
N LEU A 40 -13.40 -9.92 -3.55
CA LEU A 40 -14.20 -9.02 -4.38
C LEU A 40 -14.88 -7.90 -3.56
N ARG A 41 -15.25 -8.18 -2.31
CA ARG A 41 -15.80 -7.16 -1.41
C ARG A 41 -14.73 -6.17 -0.97
N GLU A 42 -13.52 -6.62 -0.71
CA GLU A 42 -12.38 -5.78 -0.36
C GLU A 42 -11.99 -4.88 -1.53
N GLN A 43 -11.89 -5.39 -2.74
CA GLN A 43 -11.63 -4.60 -3.95
C GLN A 43 -12.74 -3.58 -4.24
N LEU A 44 -14.01 -3.96 -4.09
CA LEU A 44 -15.15 -3.04 -4.21
C LEU A 44 -15.11 -1.94 -3.13
N ALA A 45 -14.73 -2.28 -1.90
CA ALA A 45 -14.62 -1.31 -0.81
C ALA A 45 -13.47 -0.31 -1.06
N ILE A 46 -12.35 -0.77 -1.63
CA ILE A 46 -11.23 0.09 -2.00
C ILE A 46 -11.61 0.99 -3.18
N SER A 47 -12.21 0.45 -4.23
CA SER A 47 -12.72 1.21 -5.39
C SER A 47 -13.77 2.26 -5.03
N MET A 48 -14.34 2.21 -3.82
CA MET A 48 -15.27 3.23 -3.31
C MET A 48 -14.60 4.35 -2.52
N LYS A 49 -13.29 4.25 -2.22
CA LYS A 49 -12.55 5.30 -1.52
C LYS A 49 -12.14 6.42 -2.50
N THR A 50 -12.05 7.62 -1.99
CA THR A 50 -11.38 8.73 -2.67
C THR A 50 -9.87 8.64 -2.48
N GLN A 51 -9.09 9.35 -3.29
CA GLN A 51 -7.64 9.43 -3.11
C GLN A 51 -7.27 9.88 -1.68
N GLY A 52 -7.92 10.92 -1.16
CA GLY A 52 -7.66 11.40 0.21
C GLY A 52 -8.00 10.39 1.30
N GLU A 53 -9.02 9.53 1.10
CA GLU A 53 -9.33 8.44 2.04
C GLU A 53 -8.28 7.33 1.99
N ILE A 54 -7.67 7.07 0.83
CA ILE A 54 -6.54 6.13 0.69
C ILE A 54 -5.31 6.72 1.41
N GLU A 55 -4.96 7.97 1.13
CA GLU A 55 -3.84 8.67 1.76
C GLU A 55 -3.98 8.73 3.28
N ALA A 56 -5.19 9.01 3.79
CA ALA A 56 -5.48 9.00 5.22
C ALA A 56 -5.33 7.60 5.85
N ALA A 57 -5.79 6.54 5.17
CA ALA A 57 -5.63 5.17 5.65
C ALA A 57 -4.14 4.75 5.71
N VAL A 58 -3.33 5.20 4.76
CA VAL A 58 -1.87 5.00 4.78
C VAL A 58 -1.23 5.77 5.93
N CYS A 59 -1.60 7.04 6.15
CA CYS A 59 -1.11 7.82 7.29
C CYS A 59 -1.41 7.13 8.64
N GLU A 60 -2.62 6.61 8.81
CA GLU A 60 -3.01 5.88 10.03
C GLU A 60 -2.19 4.60 10.20
N GLY A 61 -2.03 3.80 9.14
CA GLY A 61 -1.24 2.58 9.16
C GLY A 61 0.22 2.82 9.48
N MET A 62 0.84 3.81 8.85
CA MET A 62 2.24 4.19 9.10
C MET A 62 2.44 4.78 10.50
N SER A 63 1.51 5.59 10.99
CA SER A 63 1.59 6.13 12.35
C SER A 63 1.54 5.01 13.40
N ARG A 64 0.71 3.98 13.18
CA ARG A 64 0.64 2.80 14.02
C ARG A 64 1.93 1.99 13.94
N PHE A 65 2.45 1.76 12.75
CA PHE A 65 3.73 1.09 12.53
C PHE A 65 4.88 1.76 13.30
N GLU A 66 5.04 3.08 13.17
CA GLU A 66 6.05 3.84 13.90
C GLU A 66 5.88 3.70 15.42
N GLN A 67 4.64 3.76 15.91
CA GLN A 67 4.35 3.63 17.34
C GLN A 67 4.67 2.24 17.88
N GLU A 68 4.26 1.19 17.18
CA GLU A 68 4.34 -0.19 17.66
C GLU A 68 5.70 -0.84 17.38
N PHE A 69 6.29 -0.57 16.21
CA PHE A 69 7.53 -1.21 15.77
C PHE A 69 8.77 -0.35 16.05
N MET A 70 8.70 0.95 15.80
CA MET A 70 9.81 1.87 16.03
C MET A 70 9.82 2.48 17.46
N GLY A 71 8.75 2.22 18.22
CA GLY A 71 8.62 2.66 19.63
C GLY A 71 8.18 4.11 19.80
N ARG A 72 7.94 4.85 18.71
CA ARG A 72 7.45 6.23 18.75
C ARG A 72 6.73 6.60 17.48
N GLY A 73 5.50 7.12 17.59
CA GLY A 73 4.79 7.70 16.47
C GLY A 73 5.39 9.03 15.99
N PRO A 74 5.23 9.39 14.71
CA PRO A 74 5.66 10.67 14.17
C PRO A 74 4.88 11.83 14.80
N LYS A 75 5.48 13.03 14.82
CA LYS A 75 4.78 14.26 15.24
C LYS A 75 3.80 14.73 14.16
N ASP A 76 4.15 14.50 12.92
CA ASP A 76 3.37 14.86 11.76
C ASP A 76 3.63 13.86 10.63
N ILE A 77 2.59 13.56 9.84
CA ILE A 77 2.67 12.60 8.73
C ILE A 77 1.79 13.08 7.57
N HIS A 78 2.37 13.06 6.39
CA HIS A 78 1.68 13.33 5.13
C HIS A 78 1.94 12.23 4.12
N THR A 79 0.89 11.84 3.42
CA THR A 79 0.96 10.86 2.34
C THR A 79 0.43 11.50 1.07
N HIS A 80 1.11 11.26 -0.05
CA HIS A 80 0.69 11.73 -1.37
C HIS A 80 0.78 10.57 -2.37
N LEU A 81 -0.31 10.31 -3.06
CA LEU A 81 -0.40 9.36 -4.16
C LEU A 81 -0.25 10.11 -5.49
N ILE A 82 0.81 9.81 -6.24
CA ILE A 82 1.14 10.44 -7.51
C ILE A 82 1.21 9.34 -8.59
N GLY A 83 0.09 9.07 -9.25
CA GLY A 83 -0.01 7.92 -10.15
C GLY A 83 0.20 6.61 -9.38
N ASN A 84 1.24 5.86 -9.72
CA ASN A 84 1.62 4.63 -9.02
C ASN A 84 2.72 4.83 -7.96
N LEU A 85 3.12 6.07 -7.68
CA LEU A 85 4.11 6.41 -6.65
C LEU A 85 3.39 6.91 -5.41
N LEU A 86 3.63 6.27 -4.27
CA LEU A 86 3.15 6.67 -2.96
C LEU A 86 4.32 7.27 -2.18
N VAL A 87 4.19 8.54 -1.80
CA VAL A 87 5.19 9.29 -1.02
C VAL A 87 4.66 9.50 0.38
N ILE A 88 5.40 9.04 1.39
CA ILE A 88 5.07 9.20 2.80
C ILE A 88 6.17 10.03 3.44
N ARG A 89 5.80 11.16 4.02
CA ARG A 89 6.69 12.06 4.75
C ARG A 89 6.32 12.04 6.22
N LEU A 90 7.28 11.67 7.07
CA LEU A 90 7.11 11.62 8.51
C LEU A 90 8.04 12.65 9.16
N GLN A 91 7.56 13.36 10.15
CA GLN A 91 8.35 14.35 10.88
C GLN A 91 8.45 13.99 12.37
N GLY A 92 9.63 14.25 12.93
CA GLY A 92 9.89 14.06 14.34
C GLY A 92 9.87 12.60 14.78
N VAL A 93 10.32 11.68 13.92
CA VAL A 93 10.35 10.23 14.17
C VAL A 93 11.46 9.80 15.13
N LEU A 94 12.53 10.59 15.28
CA LEU A 94 13.66 10.23 16.14
C LEU A 94 13.25 10.08 17.60
N THR A 95 13.56 8.92 18.17
CA THR A 95 13.44 8.66 19.61
C THR A 95 14.43 9.49 20.40
N ALA A 96 14.23 9.63 21.71
CA ALA A 96 15.18 10.35 22.57
C ALA A 96 16.59 9.73 22.55
N ALA A 97 16.67 8.40 22.48
CA ALA A 97 17.94 7.68 22.38
C ALA A 97 18.67 7.98 21.06
N GLU A 98 17.96 7.95 19.93
CA GLU A 98 18.51 8.28 18.61
C GLU A 98 18.97 9.74 18.52
N GLN A 99 18.20 10.68 19.10
CA GLN A 99 18.58 12.08 19.17
C GLN A 99 19.85 12.27 20.02
N HIS A 100 19.98 11.52 21.12
CA HIS A 100 21.16 11.58 21.97
C HIS A 100 22.38 10.98 21.26
N LEU A 101 22.21 9.86 20.56
CA LEU A 101 23.24 9.21 19.76
C LEU A 101 23.85 10.19 18.72
N VAL A 102 23.01 10.85 17.95
CA VAL A 102 23.44 11.81 16.92
C VAL A 102 24.16 13.02 17.52
N LYS A 103 23.81 13.44 18.74
CA LYS A 103 24.43 14.58 19.42
C LYS A 103 25.77 14.25 20.10
N THR A 104 25.95 13.00 20.55
CA THR A 104 27.15 12.60 21.32
C THR A 104 28.27 12.05 20.45
N LEU A 105 27.98 11.43 19.35
CA LEU A 105 28.97 10.94 18.39
C LEU A 105 29.40 12.04 17.44
N SER A 106 30.53 11.80 16.73
CA SER A 106 30.89 12.69 15.63
C SER A 106 29.75 12.76 14.62
N PRO A 107 29.51 13.92 13.96
CA PRO A 107 28.39 14.10 13.06
C PRO A 107 28.30 13.02 11.97
N GLU A 108 29.43 12.54 11.48
CA GLU A 108 29.48 11.48 10.46
C GLU A 108 29.12 10.11 11.05
N THR A 109 29.78 9.72 12.15
CA THR A 109 29.57 8.41 12.79
C THR A 109 28.14 8.26 13.31
N GLY A 110 27.60 9.29 13.97
CA GLY A 110 26.24 9.27 14.50
C GLY A 110 25.20 9.18 13.42
N ARG A 111 25.39 9.94 12.32
CA ARG A 111 24.52 9.88 11.15
C ARG A 111 24.52 8.51 10.50
N ASP A 112 25.70 7.96 10.21
CA ASP A 112 25.84 6.72 9.46
C ASP A 112 25.29 5.54 10.27
N LEU A 113 25.56 5.49 11.58
CA LEU A 113 25.02 4.48 12.46
C LEU A 113 23.48 4.53 12.53
N LEU A 114 22.92 5.74 12.68
CA LEU A 114 21.46 5.90 12.72
C LEU A 114 20.81 5.46 11.40
N LYS A 115 21.36 5.86 10.26
CA LYS A 115 20.86 5.44 8.96
C LYS A 115 20.93 3.92 8.78
N GLN A 116 22.02 3.28 9.17
CA GLN A 116 22.16 1.83 9.12
C GLN A 116 21.10 1.11 9.98
N VAL A 117 20.93 1.54 11.22
CA VAL A 117 19.93 0.97 12.14
C VAL A 117 18.52 1.09 11.55
N ARG A 118 18.16 2.29 11.08
CA ARG A 118 16.84 2.52 10.45
C ARG A 118 16.65 1.69 9.20
N THR A 119 17.67 1.57 8.35
CA THR A 119 17.61 0.71 7.16
C THR A 119 17.32 -0.74 7.55
N HIS A 120 18.00 -1.29 8.53
CA HIS A 120 17.75 -2.67 8.97
C HIS A 120 16.34 -2.85 9.56
N LEU A 121 15.84 -1.89 10.31
CA LEU A 121 14.49 -1.94 10.88
C LEU A 121 13.42 -1.91 9.78
N ILE A 122 13.53 -0.98 8.84
CA ILE A 122 12.60 -0.86 7.70
C ILE A 122 12.63 -2.10 6.82
N GLU A 123 13.82 -2.62 6.47
CA GLU A 123 13.91 -3.84 5.65
C GLU A 123 13.35 -5.07 6.39
N THR A 124 13.52 -5.16 7.70
CA THR A 124 12.91 -6.23 8.51
C THR A 124 11.39 -6.13 8.53
N ALA A 125 10.86 -4.93 8.58
CA ALA A 125 9.43 -4.66 8.62
C ALA A 125 8.78 -4.57 7.23
N ARG A 126 9.56 -4.60 6.15
CA ARG A 126 9.10 -4.47 4.76
C ARG A 126 7.83 -5.30 4.45
N PRO A 127 7.75 -6.61 4.75
CA PRO A 127 6.57 -7.39 4.42
C PRO A 127 5.29 -6.88 5.10
N MET A 128 5.41 -6.39 6.34
CA MET A 128 4.29 -5.83 7.09
C MET A 128 3.84 -4.49 6.50
N MET A 129 4.79 -3.64 6.11
CA MET A 129 4.52 -2.35 5.47
C MET A 129 3.87 -2.54 4.09
N GLU A 130 4.42 -3.43 3.26
CA GLU A 130 3.86 -3.77 1.94
C GLU A 130 2.42 -4.28 2.07
N GLN A 131 2.16 -5.19 3.00
CA GLN A 131 0.80 -5.69 3.26
C GLN A 131 -0.16 -4.56 3.68
N MET A 132 0.27 -3.64 4.52
CA MET A 132 -0.52 -2.49 4.95
C MET A 132 -0.83 -1.56 3.77
N ILE A 133 0.14 -1.27 2.90
CA ILE A 133 -0.06 -0.47 1.69
C ILE A 133 -1.02 -1.18 0.73
N GLU A 134 -0.86 -2.48 0.50
CA GLU A 134 -1.78 -3.26 -0.35
C GLU A 134 -3.21 -3.27 0.19
N GLN A 135 -3.40 -3.36 1.49
CA GLN A 135 -4.73 -3.26 2.12
C GLN A 135 -5.35 -1.86 1.96
N ALA A 136 -4.55 -0.81 2.00
CA ALA A 136 -5.04 0.57 1.85
C ALA A 136 -5.39 0.91 0.40
N THR A 137 -4.53 0.50 -0.54
CA THR A 137 -4.58 0.88 -1.97
C THR A 137 -5.26 -0.16 -2.86
N GLY A 138 -5.26 -1.44 -2.47
CA GLY A 138 -5.70 -2.57 -3.29
C GLY A 138 -4.71 -2.97 -4.38
N VAL A 139 -3.50 -2.42 -4.37
CA VAL A 139 -2.48 -2.62 -5.42
C VAL A 139 -1.18 -3.11 -4.79
N THR A 140 -0.55 -4.09 -5.45
CA THR A 140 0.71 -4.70 -4.99
C THR A 140 1.88 -3.73 -5.08
N VAL A 141 2.75 -3.76 -4.07
CA VAL A 141 3.99 -2.98 -4.01
C VAL A 141 5.07 -3.65 -4.85
N VAL A 142 5.79 -2.85 -5.64
CA VAL A 142 6.95 -3.29 -6.47
C VAL A 142 8.26 -3.00 -5.77
N SER A 143 8.39 -1.81 -5.18
CA SER A 143 9.62 -1.39 -4.52
C SER A 143 9.34 -0.45 -3.36
N LEU A 144 10.26 -0.47 -2.38
CA LEU A 144 10.30 0.44 -1.24
C LEU A 144 11.66 1.12 -1.21
N HIS A 145 11.66 2.43 -1.02
CA HIS A 145 12.83 3.25 -0.77
C HIS A 145 12.59 4.13 0.46
N HIS A 146 13.60 4.38 1.25
CA HIS A 146 13.49 5.28 2.39
C HIS A 146 14.81 6.00 2.65
N ASP A 147 14.74 7.16 3.26
CA ASP A 147 15.88 7.86 3.86
C ASP A 147 15.42 8.74 5.02
N ILE A 148 16.33 8.98 5.96
CA ILE A 148 16.10 9.82 7.11
C ILE A 148 17.13 10.95 7.21
N SER A 149 16.63 12.16 7.46
CA SER A 149 17.46 13.32 7.81
C SER A 149 17.78 13.30 9.30
N THR A 150 19.02 13.02 9.65
CA THR A 150 19.47 13.02 11.05
C THR A 150 19.51 14.43 11.67
N ALA A 151 19.51 15.47 10.84
CA ALA A 151 19.47 16.86 11.28
C ALA A 151 18.08 17.31 11.71
N THR A 152 17.04 16.93 10.96
CA THR A 152 15.66 17.36 11.19
C THR A 152 14.78 16.29 11.85
N GLY A 153 15.18 15.01 11.78
CA GLY A 153 14.35 13.89 12.18
C GLY A 153 13.14 13.68 11.24
N GLU A 154 13.30 14.10 9.99
CA GLU A 154 12.35 13.83 8.92
C GLU A 154 12.72 12.53 8.23
N GLU A 155 11.76 11.66 8.00
CA GLU A 155 11.90 10.44 7.22
C GLU A 155 10.96 10.47 6.02
N VAL A 156 11.46 10.01 4.88
CA VAL A 156 10.68 9.88 3.66
C VAL A 156 10.72 8.42 3.22
N ILE A 157 9.52 7.85 3.02
CA ILE A 157 9.35 6.50 2.52
C ILE A 157 8.59 6.56 1.20
N LEU A 158 9.10 5.86 0.18
CA LEU A 158 8.54 5.81 -1.15
C LEU A 158 8.17 4.37 -1.48
N PHE A 159 6.92 4.15 -1.90
CA PHE A 159 6.49 2.89 -2.48
C PHE A 159 6.15 3.08 -3.95
N THR A 160 6.68 2.21 -4.81
CA THR A 160 6.20 2.08 -6.18
C THR A 160 5.20 0.93 -6.24
N LEU A 161 4.02 1.20 -6.77
CA LEU A 161 2.96 0.23 -6.96
C LEU A 161 3.01 -0.32 -8.41
N VAL A 162 2.44 -1.51 -8.62
CA VAL A 162 2.35 -2.12 -9.97
C VAL A 162 1.59 -1.20 -10.93
N GLU A 163 0.54 -0.55 -10.44
CA GLU A 163 -0.29 0.39 -11.19
C GLU A 163 -0.86 1.47 -10.27
N SER A 164 -1.47 2.49 -10.85
CA SER A 164 -2.18 3.52 -10.07
C SER A 164 -3.42 2.92 -9.41
N PRO A 165 -3.64 3.12 -8.10
CA PRO A 165 -4.86 2.68 -7.44
C PRO A 165 -6.10 3.29 -8.07
N HIS A 166 -7.18 2.51 -8.14
CA HIS A 166 -8.47 3.00 -8.56
C HIS A 166 -9.20 3.67 -7.39
N PHE A 167 -9.64 4.90 -7.57
CA PHE A 167 -10.42 5.63 -6.58
C PHE A 167 -11.57 6.40 -7.26
N ARG A 168 -12.60 6.71 -6.49
CA ARG A 168 -13.71 7.55 -6.96
C ARG A 168 -13.32 9.02 -6.88
N ASP A 169 -13.85 9.83 -7.79
CA ASP A 169 -13.69 11.27 -7.70
C ASP A 169 -14.35 11.82 -6.41
N ALA A 170 -13.68 12.75 -5.77
CA ALA A 170 -14.27 13.48 -4.66
C ALA A 170 -15.50 14.25 -5.18
N LYS A 171 -16.68 14.07 -4.55
CA LYS A 171 -17.82 14.90 -4.85
C LYS A 171 -17.46 16.35 -4.53
N ARG A 172 -17.50 17.22 -5.54
CA ARG A 172 -17.41 18.69 -5.36
C ARG A 172 -18.65 19.21 -4.66
#